data_e374dafd6fe7827dc31730bc57ec50c4
#
_entry.id   e374dafd6fe7827dc31730bc57ec50c4
#
_cell.length_a   1.000
_cell.length_b   1.000
_cell.length_c   1.000
_cell.angle_alpha   90.00
_cell.angle_beta   90.00
_cell.angle_gamma   90.00
#
_symmetry.space_group_name_H-M   'P 1'
#
loop_
_entity.id
_entity.type
_entity.pdbx_description
1 polymer ?
#
loop_
_entity_poly.entity_id
_entity_poly.type
_entity_poly.pdbx_seq_one_letter_code
_entity_poly.pdbx_strand_id
1 'polypeptide(L)'
;MSVEYYRKRLIDLRAQVTKEREAKKKDNAHYADLVKRATTPSSKASYRKSKIDHAASHDRRIESLKREIENAKVNLARERERAKKK
;
A
#
# COMPACT_ATOMS: atom_id res chain seq x y z
N MET A 1 -2.58 -10.78 23.39
CA MET A 1 -2.62 -11.40 22.06
C MET A 1 -1.42 -12.28 21.85
N SER A 2 -1.52 -13.27 20.99
CA SER A 2 -0.48 -14.30 20.84
C SER A 2 0.53 -13.96 19.76
N VAL A 3 1.70 -14.63 19.83
CA VAL A 3 2.72 -14.59 18.77
C VAL A 3 2.10 -14.96 17.41
N GLU A 4 1.25 -15.99 17.40
CA GLU A 4 0.59 -16.47 16.19
C GLU A 4 -0.31 -15.39 15.54
N TYR A 5 -1.04 -14.63 16.35
CA TYR A 5 -1.86 -13.53 15.88
C TYR A 5 -1.03 -12.50 15.09
N TYR A 6 0.10 -12.07 15.66
CA TYR A 6 0.95 -11.06 15.03
C TYR A 6 1.69 -11.59 13.80
N ARG A 7 2.05 -12.87 13.78
CA ARG A 7 2.61 -13.50 12.57
C ARG A 7 1.63 -13.46 11.42
N LYS A 8 0.39 -13.83 11.66
CA LYS A 8 -0.68 -13.79 10.66
C LYS A 8 -0.97 -12.36 10.22
N ARG A 9 -0.99 -11.43 11.16
CA ARG A 9 -1.19 -10.01 10.89
C ARG A 9 -0.12 -9.48 9.93
N LEU A 10 1.14 -9.83 10.14
CA LEU A 10 2.24 -9.43 9.27
C LEU A 10 2.09 -9.99 7.86
N ILE A 11 1.71 -11.25 7.72
CA ILE A 11 1.47 -11.88 6.41
C ILE A 11 0.36 -11.12 5.67
N ASP A 12 -0.75 -10.84 6.34
CA ASP A 12 -1.89 -10.13 5.76
C ASP A 12 -1.52 -8.71 5.34
N LEU A 13 -0.82 -7.98 6.20
CA LEU A 13 -0.39 -6.60 5.90
C LEU A 13 0.56 -6.54 4.71
N ARG A 14 1.51 -7.45 4.64
CA ARG A 14 2.44 -7.53 3.50
C ARG A 14 1.71 -7.86 2.21
N ALA A 15 0.72 -8.74 2.26
CA ALA A 15 -0.13 -9.06 1.10
C ALA A 15 -0.93 -7.82 0.65
N GLN A 16 -1.44 -7.02 1.59
CA GLN A 16 -2.15 -5.77 1.28
C GLN A 16 -1.23 -4.74 0.62
N VAL A 17 0.03 -4.63 1.08
CA VAL A 17 1.02 -3.74 0.43
C VAL A 17 1.25 -4.16 -1.01
N THR A 18 1.43 -5.45 -1.26
CA THR A 18 1.62 -5.98 -2.62
C THR A 18 0.43 -5.66 -3.51
N LYS A 19 -0.79 -5.87 -3.02
CA LYS A 19 -2.02 -5.54 -3.74
C LYS A 19 -2.10 -4.05 -4.09
N GLU A 20 -1.77 -3.19 -3.14
CA GLU A 20 -1.83 -1.74 -3.33
C GLU A 20 -0.80 -1.27 -4.36
N ARG A 21 0.40 -1.85 -4.34
CA ARG A 21 1.44 -1.56 -5.35
C ARG A 21 1.00 -2.00 -6.75
N GLU A 22 0.36 -3.15 -6.86
CA GLU A 22 -0.18 -3.63 -8.13
C GLU A 22 -1.31 -2.73 -8.64
N ALA A 23 -2.20 -2.30 -7.73
CA ALA A 23 -3.28 -1.36 -8.07
C ALA A 23 -2.71 -0.03 -8.57
N LYS A 24 -1.66 0.49 -7.92
CA LYS A 24 -0.96 1.70 -8.36
C LYS A 24 -0.39 1.52 -9.77
N LYS A 25 0.26 0.41 -10.03
CA LYS A 25 0.85 0.09 -11.33
C LYS A 25 -0.21 0.05 -12.43
N LYS A 26 -1.35 -0.58 -12.16
CA LYS A 26 -2.48 -0.65 -13.10
C LYS A 26 -3.07 0.73 -13.39
N ASP A 27 -3.27 1.54 -12.36
CA ASP A 27 -3.78 2.90 -12.51
C ASP A 27 -2.82 3.76 -13.32
N ASN A 28 -1.52 3.68 -13.03
CA ASN A 28 -0.51 4.42 -13.79
C ASN A 28 -0.53 4.06 -15.27
N ALA A 29 -0.65 2.78 -15.59
CA ALA A 29 -0.72 2.30 -16.98
C ALA A 29 -2.02 2.78 -17.65
N HIS A 30 -3.13 2.70 -16.95
CA HIS A 30 -4.44 3.13 -17.44
C HIS A 30 -4.44 4.62 -17.79
N TYR A 31 -4.00 5.48 -16.87
CA TYR A 31 -3.98 6.93 -17.12
C TYR A 31 -2.91 7.34 -18.13
N ALA A 32 -1.78 6.65 -18.18
CA ALA A 32 -0.77 6.88 -19.23
C ALA A 32 -1.36 6.60 -20.63
N ASP A 33 -2.16 5.55 -20.76
CA ASP A 33 -2.84 5.20 -21.99
C ASP A 33 -3.90 6.27 -22.36
N LEU A 34 -4.68 6.75 -21.38
CA LEU A 34 -5.66 7.81 -21.58
C LEU A 34 -5.00 9.12 -22.06
N VAL A 35 -3.84 9.48 -21.49
CA VAL A 35 -3.07 10.65 -21.93
C VAL A 35 -2.65 10.49 -23.39
N LYS A 36 -2.18 9.30 -23.75
CA LYS A 36 -1.76 8.99 -25.13
C LYS A 36 -2.90 9.12 -26.13
N ARG A 37 -4.09 8.68 -25.75
CA ARG A 37 -5.29 8.70 -26.61
C ARG A 37 -6.01 10.04 -26.64
N ALA A 38 -5.76 10.91 -25.67
CA ALA A 38 -6.43 12.20 -25.58
C ALA A 38 -6.06 13.07 -26.78
N THR A 39 -7.07 13.72 -27.36
CA THR A 39 -6.91 14.54 -28.57
C THR A 39 -6.75 16.01 -28.29
N THR A 40 -7.09 16.48 -27.08
CA THR A 40 -7.02 17.88 -26.71
C THR A 40 -6.03 18.11 -25.56
N PRO A 41 -5.37 19.30 -25.51
CA PRO A 41 -4.50 19.63 -24.39
C PRO A 41 -5.22 19.61 -23.03
N SER A 42 -6.47 20.04 -23.00
CA SER A 42 -7.30 20.03 -21.78
C SER A 42 -7.51 18.61 -21.26
N SER A 43 -7.88 17.67 -22.12
CA SER A 43 -8.06 16.26 -21.75
C SER A 43 -6.77 15.64 -21.27
N LYS A 44 -5.65 15.90 -21.94
CA LYS A 44 -4.33 15.41 -21.54
C LYS A 44 -3.95 15.91 -20.14
N ALA A 45 -4.15 17.18 -19.86
CA ALA A 45 -3.85 17.79 -18.56
C ALA A 45 -4.72 17.16 -17.46
N SER A 46 -6.00 16.94 -17.73
CA SER A 46 -6.94 16.32 -16.80
C SER A 46 -6.51 14.88 -16.45
N TYR A 47 -6.16 14.08 -17.45
CA TYR A 47 -5.71 12.69 -17.21
C TYR A 47 -4.37 12.63 -16.48
N ARG A 48 -3.44 13.56 -16.78
CA ARG A 48 -2.17 13.65 -16.04
C ARG A 48 -2.40 13.97 -14.57
N LYS A 49 -3.32 14.88 -14.28
CA LYS A 49 -3.69 15.23 -12.91
C LYS A 49 -4.30 14.02 -12.19
N SER A 50 -5.21 13.30 -12.84
CA SER A 50 -5.82 12.09 -12.29
C SER A 50 -4.78 11.05 -11.98
N LYS A 51 -3.80 10.85 -12.87
CA LYS A 51 -2.69 9.92 -12.66
C LYS A 51 -1.90 10.26 -11.40
N ILE A 52 -1.54 11.52 -11.22
CA ILE A 52 -0.79 12.00 -10.05
C ILE A 52 -1.63 11.81 -8.78
N ASP A 53 -2.90 12.19 -8.81
CA ASP A 53 -3.79 12.08 -7.64
C ASP A 53 -4.01 10.63 -7.21
N HIS A 54 -4.22 9.73 -8.17
CA HIS A 54 -4.37 8.31 -7.87
C HIS A 54 -3.09 7.69 -7.32
N ALA A 55 -1.93 8.03 -7.91
CA ALA A 55 -0.64 7.57 -7.41
C ALA A 55 -0.39 8.04 -5.97
N ALA A 56 -0.70 9.29 -5.67
CA ALA A 56 -0.57 9.85 -4.32
C ALA A 56 -1.49 9.14 -3.31
N SER A 57 -2.71 8.80 -3.73
CA SER A 57 -3.66 8.05 -2.90
C SER A 57 -3.15 6.65 -2.57
N HIS A 58 -2.64 5.93 -3.56
CA HIS A 58 -2.03 4.61 -3.36
C HIS A 58 -0.80 4.70 -2.44
N ASP A 59 0.04 5.71 -2.61
CA ASP A 59 1.24 5.92 -1.79
C ASP A 59 0.89 6.18 -0.32
N ARG A 60 -0.16 6.98 -0.06
CA ARG A 60 -0.64 7.21 1.31
C ARG A 60 -1.11 5.92 1.97
N ARG A 61 -1.82 5.09 1.22
CA ARG A 61 -2.28 3.80 1.74
C ARG A 61 -1.12 2.85 2.02
N ILE A 62 -0.13 2.80 1.14
CA ILE A 62 1.09 2.01 1.33
C ILE A 62 1.83 2.46 2.59
N GLU A 63 1.99 3.77 2.80
CA GLU A 63 2.63 4.31 4.00
C GLU A 63 1.87 3.94 5.29
N SER A 64 0.54 4.01 5.24
CA SER A 64 -0.31 3.59 6.36
C SER A 64 -0.11 2.11 6.69
N LEU A 65 -0.10 1.25 5.67
CA LEU A 65 0.13 -0.18 5.83
C LEU A 65 1.53 -0.48 6.38
N LYS A 66 2.55 0.26 5.94
CA LYS A 66 3.92 0.12 6.46
C LYS A 66 4.01 0.46 7.95
N ARG A 67 3.28 1.48 8.39
CA ARG A 67 3.20 1.83 9.83
C ARG A 67 2.54 0.72 10.63
N GLU A 68 1.47 0.13 10.10
CA GLU A 68 0.81 -1.01 10.74
C GLU A 68 1.75 -2.23 10.82
N ILE A 69 2.56 -2.46 9.80
CA ILE A 69 3.58 -3.51 9.79
C ILE A 69 4.59 -3.28 10.91
N GLU A 70 5.12 -2.06 11.04
CA GLU A 70 6.06 -1.73 12.11
C GLU A 70 5.45 -1.94 13.50
N ASN A 71 4.21 -1.53 13.69
CA ASN A 71 3.49 -1.75 14.95
C ASN A 71 3.32 -3.25 15.24
N ALA A 72 2.97 -4.03 14.24
CA ALA A 72 2.82 -5.48 14.39
C ALA A 72 4.15 -6.16 14.72
N LYS A 73 5.27 -5.71 14.12
CA LYS A 73 6.62 -6.21 14.45
C LYS A 73 6.99 -5.93 15.91
N VAL A 74 6.73 -4.72 16.38
CA VAL A 74 6.99 -4.33 17.78
C VAL A 74 6.16 -5.21 18.73
N ASN A 75 4.89 -5.40 18.44
CA ASN A 75 4.00 -6.22 19.26
C ASN A 75 4.42 -7.69 19.25
N LEU A 76 4.86 -8.20 18.11
CA LEU A 76 5.36 -9.56 17.98
C LEU A 76 6.61 -9.77 18.87
N ALA A 77 7.54 -8.81 18.83
CA ALA A 77 8.75 -8.85 19.65
C ALA A 77 8.39 -8.88 21.15
N ARG A 78 7.42 -8.06 21.56
CA ARG A 78 6.93 -8.04 22.96
C ARG A 78 6.33 -9.36 23.38
N GLU A 79 5.50 -9.97 22.53
CA GLU A 79 4.89 -11.26 22.84
C GLU A 79 5.92 -12.39 22.92
N ARG A 80 6.95 -12.35 22.08
CA ARG A 80 8.07 -13.31 22.14
C ARG A 80 8.84 -13.17 23.46
N GLU A 81 9.09 -11.95 23.92
CA GLU A 81 9.74 -11.68 25.20
C GLU A 81 8.91 -12.22 26.37
N ARG A 82 7.60 -11.99 26.35
CA ARG A 82 6.68 -12.52 27.37
C ARG A 82 6.71 -14.04 27.43
N ALA A 83 6.72 -14.69 26.26
CA ALA A 83 6.77 -16.15 26.17
C ALA A 83 8.07 -16.72 26.75
N LYS A 84 9.20 -16.02 26.58
CA LYS A 84 10.49 -16.43 27.14
C LYS A 84 10.55 -16.33 28.65
N LYS A 85 9.83 -15.39 29.24
CA LYS A 85 9.83 -15.13 30.70
C LYS A 85 8.96 -16.11 31.48
N LYS A 86 8.18 -16.92 30.83
CA LYS A 86 7.41 -18.00 31.42
C LYS A 86 8.23 -19.27 31.49
#